data_fd9a371c3f1e5d9cbe17865828480938
#
_entry.id   fd9a371c3f1e5d9cbe17865828480938
#
_cell.length_a   1.000
_cell.length_b   1.000
_cell.length_c   1.000
_cell.angle_alpha   90.00
_cell.angle_beta   90.00
_cell.angle_gamma   90.00
#
_symmetry.space_group_name_H-M   'P 1'
#
loop_
_entity.id
_entity.type
_entity.pdbx_description
1 polymer ?
#
loop_
_entity_poly.entity_id
_entity_poly.type
_entity_poly.pdbx_seq_one_letter_code
_entity_poly.pdbx_strand_id
1 'polypeptide(L)'
;MREFDDKKLIGSGSFGNVYKVRSGKDFYALKEMEDKGVRDREEKFLKLADHPLFPKYLESYDEDGKYCILEEYIWGTPFDEAILLRGGFGQPESMKFAVTIADGLAFLQQSDGNILFRDLKAENLILQPDGEIRLCDMGTACYLDEADKSKAGTASDSAPEQIDNKSKQGMYSDVYAFGKLIYHMLTGKKAPSGESFVSIRSIDPSFSASLELLVRECTLADAKLRIPDMYTVLCRLMDIAMQTPSGYKKIEKQAEEALAGFEERAEVEYSRNVQS
;
A
#
# COMPACT_ATOMS: atom_id res chain seq x y z
N MET A 1 14.68 -28.57 -3.59
CA MET A 1 14.91 -27.54 -4.64
C MET A 1 13.73 -27.60 -5.59
N ARG A 2 13.05 -26.49 -5.78
CA ARG A 2 11.99 -26.40 -6.78
C ARG A 2 12.63 -26.08 -8.12
N GLU A 3 12.51 -26.95 -9.10
CA GLU A 3 13.01 -26.67 -10.44
C GLU A 3 12.02 -25.75 -11.16
N PHE A 4 12.51 -24.67 -11.69
CA PHE A 4 11.75 -23.75 -12.53
C PHE A 4 12.10 -23.95 -13.99
N ASP A 5 11.08 -24.03 -14.86
CA ASP A 5 11.26 -24.18 -16.31
C ASP A 5 11.78 -22.89 -16.94
N ASP A 6 11.53 -21.75 -16.31
CA ASP A 6 11.93 -20.42 -16.78
C ASP A 6 12.11 -19.47 -15.59
N LYS A 7 13.10 -18.58 -15.68
CA LYS A 7 13.42 -17.57 -14.68
C LYS A 7 13.83 -16.27 -15.35
N LYS A 8 12.99 -15.25 -15.26
CA LYS A 8 13.21 -13.94 -15.88
C LYS A 8 13.25 -12.85 -14.81
N LEU A 9 14.34 -12.06 -14.77
CA LEU A 9 14.43 -10.88 -13.91
C LEU A 9 13.34 -9.86 -14.30
N ILE A 10 12.56 -9.40 -13.31
CA ILE A 10 11.49 -8.43 -13.47
C ILE A 10 11.66 -7.20 -12.58
N GLY A 11 12.52 -7.26 -11.56
CA GLY A 11 12.82 -6.12 -10.69
C GLY A 11 14.16 -6.32 -9.98
N SER A 12 14.83 -5.21 -9.65
CA SER A 12 16.06 -5.19 -8.84
C SER A 12 15.98 -3.96 -7.92
N GLY A 13 16.20 -4.15 -6.63
CA GLY A 13 16.08 -3.10 -5.63
C GLY A 13 17.04 -3.28 -4.46
N SER A 14 16.88 -2.44 -3.44
CA SER A 14 17.74 -2.41 -2.26
C SER A 14 17.73 -3.72 -1.46
N PHE A 15 16.67 -4.50 -1.59
CA PHE A 15 16.47 -5.74 -0.82
C PHE A 15 16.82 -7.00 -1.62
N GLY A 16 17.09 -6.89 -2.91
CA GLY A 16 17.44 -8.03 -3.76
C GLY A 16 16.83 -7.96 -5.15
N ASN A 17 16.76 -9.11 -5.80
CA ASN A 17 16.22 -9.26 -7.15
C ASN A 17 14.90 -10.00 -7.13
N VAL A 18 13.98 -9.59 -7.97
CA VAL A 18 12.68 -10.24 -8.17
C VAL A 18 12.63 -10.87 -9.56
N TYR A 19 12.30 -12.13 -9.60
CA TYR A 19 12.19 -12.89 -10.83
C TYR A 19 10.77 -13.40 -11.02
N LYS A 20 10.29 -13.33 -12.25
CA LYS A 20 9.16 -14.15 -12.69
C LYS A 20 9.69 -15.54 -12.98
N VAL A 21 9.14 -16.54 -12.30
CA VAL A 21 9.52 -17.96 -12.50
C VAL A 21 8.29 -18.76 -12.94
N ARG A 22 8.53 -19.85 -13.67
CA ARG A 22 7.50 -20.78 -14.15
C ARG A 22 7.76 -22.19 -13.65
N SER A 23 6.72 -22.86 -13.18
CA SER A 23 6.74 -24.28 -12.85
C SER A 23 5.49 -24.92 -13.46
N GLY A 24 5.69 -25.68 -14.52
CA GLY A 24 4.61 -26.25 -15.32
C GLY A 24 3.79 -25.15 -16.01
N LYS A 25 2.52 -25.02 -15.62
CA LYS A 25 1.60 -24.01 -16.16
C LYS A 25 1.51 -22.74 -15.31
N ASP A 26 2.03 -22.78 -14.08
CA ASP A 26 1.87 -21.73 -13.10
C ASP A 26 3.07 -20.80 -13.06
N PHE A 27 2.81 -19.54 -12.74
CA PHE A 27 3.82 -18.50 -12.61
C PHE A 27 3.85 -17.99 -11.17
N TYR A 28 5.07 -17.65 -10.71
CA TYR A 28 5.33 -17.16 -9.37
C TYR A 28 6.30 -15.98 -9.40
N ALA A 29 6.31 -15.18 -8.36
CA ALA A 29 7.37 -14.21 -8.11
C ALA A 29 8.37 -14.83 -7.12
N LEU A 30 9.64 -14.84 -7.51
CA LEU A 30 10.76 -15.30 -6.69
C LEU A 30 11.61 -14.09 -6.31
N LYS A 31 11.64 -13.76 -5.03
CA LYS A 31 12.56 -12.76 -4.47
C LYS A 31 13.81 -13.45 -3.96
N GLU A 32 14.98 -13.00 -4.43
CA GLU A 32 16.30 -13.44 -3.97
C GLU A 32 17.01 -12.32 -3.24
N MET A 33 17.39 -12.56 -1.99
CA MET A 33 18.02 -11.60 -1.08
C MET A 33 19.38 -12.11 -0.61
N GLU A 34 20.28 -11.20 -0.27
CA GLU A 34 21.59 -11.53 0.29
C GLU A 34 21.62 -11.49 1.81
N ASP A 35 20.64 -10.80 2.43
CA ASP A 35 20.52 -10.67 3.89
C ASP A 35 19.36 -11.52 4.41
N LYS A 36 19.69 -12.47 5.31
CA LYS A 36 18.70 -13.34 5.93
C LYS A 36 17.70 -12.57 6.80
N GLY A 37 18.16 -11.54 7.48
CA GLY A 37 17.29 -10.75 8.35
C GLY A 37 16.25 -9.95 7.54
N VAL A 38 16.60 -9.52 6.34
CA VAL A 38 15.66 -8.88 5.41
C VAL A 38 14.62 -9.90 4.95
N ARG A 39 15.04 -11.09 4.53
CA ARG A 39 14.15 -12.17 4.13
C ARG A 39 13.20 -12.57 5.26
N ASP A 40 13.73 -12.83 6.45
CA ASP A 40 12.93 -13.29 7.59
C ASP A 40 11.87 -12.25 8.00
N ARG A 41 12.20 -10.97 7.88
CA ARG A 41 11.25 -9.87 8.12
C ARG A 41 10.16 -9.85 7.07
N GLU A 42 10.51 -9.84 5.79
CA GLU A 42 9.54 -9.80 4.70
C GLU A 42 8.63 -11.02 4.72
N GLU A 43 9.19 -12.22 4.91
CA GLU A 43 8.43 -13.45 5.08
C GLU A 43 7.39 -13.35 6.19
N LYS A 44 7.80 -12.81 7.35
CA LYS A 44 6.93 -12.64 8.52
C LYS A 44 5.72 -11.79 8.18
N PHE A 45 5.94 -10.60 7.61
CA PHE A 45 4.85 -9.67 7.31
C PHE A 45 4.00 -10.14 6.13
N LEU A 46 4.59 -10.76 5.12
CA LEU A 46 3.85 -11.34 4.01
C LEU A 46 2.91 -12.47 4.47
N LYS A 47 3.30 -13.29 5.44
CA LYS A 47 2.44 -14.31 6.06
C LYS A 47 1.29 -13.72 6.87
N LEU A 48 1.48 -12.55 7.47
CA LEU A 48 0.45 -11.85 8.24
C LEU A 48 -0.51 -11.04 7.36
N ALA A 49 -0.10 -10.70 6.14
CA ALA A 49 -0.86 -9.90 5.20
C ALA A 49 -1.91 -10.74 4.43
N ASP A 50 -2.78 -11.46 5.15
CA ASP A 50 -3.87 -12.26 4.55
C ASP A 50 -5.03 -11.36 4.11
N HIS A 51 -4.79 -10.57 3.08
CA HIS A 51 -5.74 -9.63 2.51
C HIS A 51 -5.59 -9.58 0.98
N PRO A 52 -6.68 -9.42 0.18
CA PRO A 52 -6.63 -9.44 -1.29
C PRO A 52 -5.69 -8.40 -1.91
N LEU A 53 -5.36 -7.31 -1.23
CA LEU A 53 -4.42 -6.31 -1.70
C LEU A 53 -3.00 -6.87 -1.87
N PHE A 54 -2.58 -7.84 -1.04
CA PHE A 54 -1.21 -8.35 -1.00
C PHE A 54 -1.05 -9.68 -1.74
N PRO A 55 0.15 -9.99 -2.29
CA PRO A 55 0.44 -11.30 -2.85
C PRO A 55 0.41 -12.38 -1.76
N LYS A 56 -0.01 -13.59 -2.13
CA LYS A 56 0.01 -14.73 -1.22
C LYS A 56 1.44 -15.25 -1.05
N TYR A 57 1.86 -15.43 0.21
CA TYR A 57 3.06 -16.17 0.54
C TYR A 57 2.89 -17.64 0.14
N LEU A 58 3.94 -18.26 -0.42
CA LEU A 58 3.96 -19.68 -0.76
C LEU A 58 5.00 -20.45 0.04
N GLU A 59 6.28 -20.09 -0.10
CA GLU A 59 7.37 -20.74 0.64
C GLU A 59 8.62 -19.85 0.72
N SER A 60 9.51 -20.17 1.65
CA SER A 60 10.86 -19.59 1.74
C SER A 60 11.89 -20.70 1.84
N TYR A 61 13.05 -20.49 1.24
CA TYR A 61 14.17 -21.43 1.25
C TYR A 61 15.51 -20.72 1.04
N ASP A 62 16.59 -21.42 1.35
CA ASP A 62 17.95 -20.94 1.11
C ASP A 62 18.56 -21.74 -0.06
N GLU A 63 19.09 -21.06 -1.06
CA GLU A 63 19.67 -21.66 -2.27
C GLU A 63 20.88 -20.86 -2.77
N ASP A 64 22.00 -21.55 -3.02
CA ASP A 64 23.23 -20.98 -3.55
C ASP A 64 23.73 -19.68 -2.84
N GLY A 65 23.56 -19.66 -1.51
CA GLY A 65 23.93 -18.51 -0.68
C GLY A 65 22.98 -17.33 -0.76
N LYS A 66 21.82 -17.50 -1.39
CA LYS A 66 20.70 -16.54 -1.41
C LYS A 66 19.57 -16.98 -0.47
N TYR A 67 18.85 -16.02 0.03
CA TYR A 67 17.65 -16.21 0.83
C TYR A 67 16.41 -15.88 -0.03
N CYS A 68 15.57 -16.89 -0.24
CA CYS A 68 14.51 -16.85 -1.23
C CYS A 68 13.13 -16.78 -0.58
N ILE A 69 12.22 -15.98 -1.17
CA ILE A 69 10.77 -16.00 -0.94
C ILE A 69 10.08 -16.28 -2.27
N LEU A 70 9.20 -17.29 -2.29
CA LEU A 70 8.30 -17.55 -3.39
C LEU A 70 6.90 -17.06 -3.01
N GLU A 71 6.32 -16.23 -3.84
CA GLU A 71 4.99 -15.63 -3.66
C GLU A 71 4.16 -15.66 -4.93
N GLU A 72 2.88 -15.36 -4.82
CA GLU A 72 1.97 -15.20 -5.94
C GLU A 72 2.52 -14.22 -6.96
N TYR A 73 2.54 -14.61 -8.25
CA TYR A 73 2.87 -13.68 -9.32
C TYR A 73 1.63 -12.85 -9.69
N ILE A 74 1.72 -11.55 -9.49
CA ILE A 74 0.65 -10.62 -9.84
C ILE A 74 0.77 -10.22 -11.30
N TRP A 75 -0.24 -10.57 -12.11
CA TRP A 75 -0.34 -10.18 -13.50
C TRP A 75 -0.88 -8.77 -13.62
N GLY A 76 -0.23 -7.92 -14.40
CA GLY A 76 -0.71 -6.56 -14.65
C GLY A 76 0.38 -5.63 -15.17
N THR A 77 0.05 -4.35 -15.15
CA THR A 77 0.95 -3.24 -15.50
C THR A 77 1.43 -2.56 -14.22
N PRO A 78 2.72 -2.26 -14.05
CA PRO A 78 3.19 -1.39 -12.98
C PRO A 78 2.35 -0.11 -12.93
N PHE A 79 1.91 0.28 -11.73
CA PHE A 79 0.90 1.32 -11.62
C PHE A 79 1.44 2.72 -11.96
N ASP A 80 2.70 2.97 -11.68
CA ASP A 80 3.40 4.18 -12.12
C ASP A 80 3.44 4.31 -13.65
N GLU A 81 3.67 3.21 -14.37
CA GLU A 81 3.57 3.18 -15.84
C GLU A 81 2.14 3.45 -16.31
N ALA A 82 1.13 2.87 -15.65
CA ALA A 82 -0.27 3.10 -15.98
C ALA A 82 -0.67 4.57 -15.77
N ILE A 83 -0.22 5.19 -14.68
CA ILE A 83 -0.42 6.62 -14.42
C ILE A 83 0.25 7.47 -15.50
N LEU A 84 1.51 7.15 -15.85
CA LEU A 84 2.28 7.88 -16.87
C LEU A 84 1.60 7.82 -18.24
N LEU A 85 1.17 6.63 -18.66
CA LEU A 85 0.54 6.40 -19.97
C LEU A 85 -0.80 7.13 -20.10
N ARG A 86 -1.56 7.26 -19.00
CA ARG A 86 -2.88 7.92 -19.00
C ARG A 86 -2.81 9.41 -18.66
N GLY A 87 -1.69 9.89 -18.12
CA GLY A 87 -1.58 11.26 -17.60
C GLY A 87 -2.38 11.50 -16.31
N GLY A 88 -2.72 10.42 -15.61
CA GLY A 88 -3.56 10.37 -14.41
C GLY A 88 -4.88 9.64 -14.64
N PHE A 89 -5.66 9.48 -13.57
CA PHE A 89 -6.97 8.83 -13.56
C PHE A 89 -8.06 9.84 -13.16
N GLY A 90 -9.27 9.66 -13.68
CA GLY A 90 -10.42 10.42 -13.22
C GLY A 90 -10.77 10.11 -11.76
N GLN A 91 -11.49 11.02 -11.10
CA GLN A 91 -11.87 10.85 -9.69
C GLN A 91 -12.56 9.51 -9.39
N PRO A 92 -13.53 8.99 -10.20
CA PRO A 92 -14.19 7.72 -9.90
C PRO A 92 -13.23 6.53 -9.84
N GLU A 93 -12.31 6.45 -10.81
CA GLU A 93 -11.36 5.35 -10.89
C GLU A 93 -10.30 5.45 -9.78
N SER A 94 -9.80 6.66 -9.51
CA SER A 94 -8.88 6.91 -8.40
C SER A 94 -9.50 6.59 -7.04
N MET A 95 -10.78 6.88 -6.84
CA MET A 95 -11.50 6.53 -5.61
C MET A 95 -11.62 5.02 -5.42
N LYS A 96 -11.88 4.25 -6.51
CA LYS A 96 -11.89 2.78 -6.44
C LYS A 96 -10.56 2.24 -5.94
N PHE A 97 -9.45 2.69 -6.52
CA PHE A 97 -8.11 2.29 -6.09
C PHE A 97 -7.82 2.72 -4.65
N ALA A 98 -8.20 3.95 -4.31
CA ALA A 98 -8.00 4.51 -2.97
C ALA A 98 -8.70 3.66 -1.89
N VAL A 99 -9.93 3.22 -2.11
CA VAL A 99 -10.68 2.35 -1.16
C VAL A 99 -9.97 1.01 -1.00
N THR A 100 -9.57 0.35 -2.10
CA THR A 100 -8.87 -0.95 -2.04
C THR A 100 -7.53 -0.84 -1.27
N ILE A 101 -6.76 0.22 -1.52
CA ILE A 101 -5.47 0.43 -0.85
C ILE A 101 -5.68 0.76 0.63
N ALA A 102 -6.66 1.63 0.93
CA ALA A 102 -6.95 2.02 2.30
C ALA A 102 -7.44 0.84 3.14
N ASP A 103 -8.27 -0.06 2.57
CA ASP A 103 -8.73 -1.27 3.23
C ASP A 103 -7.57 -2.20 3.60
N GLY A 104 -6.68 -2.52 2.65
CA GLY A 104 -5.52 -3.37 2.93
C GLY A 104 -4.54 -2.77 3.93
N LEU A 105 -4.30 -1.46 3.91
CA LEU A 105 -3.44 -0.81 4.89
C LEU A 105 -4.11 -0.70 6.26
N ALA A 106 -5.43 -0.46 6.33
CA ALA A 106 -6.18 -0.51 7.58
C ALA A 106 -6.15 -1.92 8.19
N PHE A 107 -6.25 -2.97 7.37
CA PHE A 107 -6.07 -4.36 7.81
C PHE A 107 -4.70 -4.57 8.49
N LEU A 108 -3.60 -4.09 7.90
CA LEU A 108 -2.27 -4.18 8.52
C LEU A 108 -2.19 -3.39 9.83
N GLN A 109 -2.72 -2.17 9.84
CA GLN A 109 -2.70 -1.28 11.01
C GLN A 109 -3.52 -1.81 12.19
N GLN A 110 -4.46 -2.73 11.94
CA GLN A 110 -5.26 -3.40 12.96
C GLN A 110 -4.75 -4.78 13.37
N SER A 111 -3.79 -5.33 12.63
CA SER A 111 -3.18 -6.61 13.01
C SER A 111 -2.45 -6.50 14.36
N ASP A 112 -2.28 -7.63 15.03
CA ASP A 112 -1.50 -7.71 16.28
C ASP A 112 -0.15 -7.00 16.13
N GLY A 113 0.11 -6.02 17.02
CA GLY A 113 1.31 -5.19 17.01
C GLY A 113 1.25 -3.99 16.06
N ASN A 114 0.13 -3.76 15.38
CA ASN A 114 -0.09 -2.62 14.48
C ASN A 114 1.02 -2.51 13.43
N ILE A 115 0.85 -3.12 12.26
CA ILE A 115 1.87 -3.18 11.22
C ILE A 115 1.82 -1.89 10.39
N LEU A 116 2.98 -1.24 10.22
CA LEU A 116 3.20 -0.14 9.28
C LEU A 116 3.83 -0.68 8.00
N PHE A 117 3.33 -0.23 6.85
CA PHE A 117 3.85 -0.63 5.53
C PHE A 117 5.11 0.14 5.14
N ARG A 118 5.13 1.47 5.34
CA ARG A 118 6.25 2.42 5.23
C ARG A 118 6.81 2.75 3.84
N ASP A 119 6.46 2.02 2.79
CA ASP A 119 6.93 2.30 1.41
C ASP A 119 5.79 2.27 0.38
N LEU A 120 4.66 2.90 0.72
CA LEU A 120 3.54 3.02 -0.21
C LEU A 120 3.88 4.03 -1.31
N LYS A 121 3.92 3.54 -2.55
CA LYS A 121 4.17 4.31 -3.77
C LYS A 121 3.63 3.59 -4.99
N ALA A 122 3.48 4.30 -6.11
CA ALA A 122 2.92 3.73 -7.33
C ALA A 122 3.77 2.59 -7.90
N GLU A 123 5.10 2.63 -7.74
CA GLU A 123 6.03 1.61 -8.21
C GLU A 123 5.86 0.25 -7.52
N ASN A 124 5.27 0.24 -6.31
CA ASN A 124 4.98 -1.00 -5.56
C ASN A 124 3.57 -1.54 -5.86
N LEU A 125 2.80 -0.89 -6.71
CA LEU A 125 1.45 -1.28 -7.08
C LEU A 125 1.40 -1.86 -8.50
N ILE A 126 0.49 -2.81 -8.71
CA ILE A 126 0.22 -3.43 -10.00
C ILE A 126 -1.26 -3.30 -10.32
N LEU A 127 -1.57 -2.69 -11.46
CA LEU A 127 -2.92 -2.63 -12.02
C LEU A 127 -3.18 -3.89 -12.83
N GLN A 128 -4.12 -4.72 -12.37
CA GLN A 128 -4.51 -5.96 -13.03
C GLN A 128 -5.43 -5.70 -14.24
N PRO A 129 -5.51 -6.65 -15.20
CA PRO A 129 -6.37 -6.50 -16.39
C PRO A 129 -7.87 -6.36 -16.08
N ASP A 130 -8.33 -6.86 -14.94
CA ASP A 130 -9.72 -6.72 -14.45
C ASP A 130 -10.00 -5.36 -13.78
N GLY A 131 -8.97 -4.52 -13.67
CA GLY A 131 -9.05 -3.20 -13.06
C GLY A 131 -8.94 -3.21 -11.53
N GLU A 132 -8.52 -4.33 -10.93
CA GLU A 132 -8.16 -4.38 -9.51
C GLU A 132 -6.69 -3.97 -9.32
N ILE A 133 -6.34 -3.55 -8.09
CA ILE A 133 -4.99 -3.12 -7.76
C ILE A 133 -4.39 -4.01 -6.67
N ARG A 134 -3.10 -4.31 -6.80
CA ARG A 134 -2.37 -5.15 -5.85
C ARG A 134 -1.10 -4.44 -5.39
N LEU A 135 -0.77 -4.56 -4.11
CA LEU A 135 0.40 -3.93 -3.49
C LEU A 135 1.45 -4.98 -3.16
N CYS A 136 2.61 -4.87 -3.77
CA CYS A 136 3.74 -5.77 -3.62
C CYS A 136 4.79 -5.17 -2.67
N ASP A 137 5.72 -6.01 -2.22
CA ASP A 137 6.91 -5.64 -1.45
C ASP A 137 6.65 -5.25 0.02
N MET A 138 6.71 -6.25 0.90
CA MET A 138 6.61 -6.08 2.35
C MET A 138 7.97 -5.85 3.05
N GLY A 139 9.04 -5.64 2.29
CA GLY A 139 10.42 -5.57 2.81
C GLY A 139 10.69 -4.46 3.80
N THR A 140 9.88 -3.38 3.78
CA THR A 140 9.97 -2.26 4.71
C THR A 140 8.99 -2.32 5.86
N ALA A 141 8.03 -3.24 5.85
CA ALA A 141 7.02 -3.36 6.88
C ALA A 141 7.65 -3.62 8.26
N CYS A 142 7.02 -3.11 9.30
CA CYS A 142 7.45 -3.34 10.69
C CYS A 142 6.28 -3.19 11.66
N TYR A 143 6.44 -3.69 12.87
CA TYR A 143 5.54 -3.34 13.95
C TYR A 143 5.71 -1.88 14.38
N LEU A 144 4.63 -1.29 14.88
CA LEU A 144 4.60 0.11 15.31
C LEU A 144 5.66 0.42 16.38
N ASP A 145 5.89 -0.48 17.32
CA ASP A 145 6.89 -0.32 18.40
C ASP A 145 8.34 -0.46 17.92
N GLU A 146 8.54 -0.94 16.67
CA GLU A 146 9.85 -1.07 16.03
C GLU A 146 10.13 0.03 15.00
N ALA A 147 9.13 0.83 14.64
CA ALA A 147 9.19 1.77 13.52
C ALA A 147 10.34 2.78 13.60
N ASP A 148 10.63 3.27 14.81
CA ASP A 148 11.69 4.27 15.02
C ASP A 148 13.11 3.68 15.02
N LYS A 149 13.25 2.34 15.01
CA LYS A 149 14.55 1.66 15.08
C LYS A 149 15.26 1.58 13.72
N SER A 150 14.55 1.82 12.62
CA SER A 150 15.10 1.70 11.27
C SER A 150 14.58 2.75 10.32
N LYS A 151 15.46 3.27 9.47
CA LYS A 151 15.03 4.06 8.31
C LYS A 151 14.45 3.12 7.27
N ALA A 152 13.31 3.48 6.71
CA ALA A 152 12.69 2.75 5.63
C ALA A 152 11.88 3.70 4.75
N GLY A 153 11.61 3.25 3.53
CA GLY A 153 10.83 3.99 2.56
C GLY A 153 11.67 4.76 1.54
N THR A 154 11.00 5.22 0.52
CA THR A 154 11.57 6.02 -0.56
C THR A 154 11.47 7.50 -0.21
N ALA A 155 12.58 8.21 -0.11
CA ALA A 155 12.63 9.58 0.42
C ALA A 155 11.66 10.56 -0.28
N SER A 156 11.38 10.37 -1.58
CA SER A 156 10.42 11.18 -2.33
C SER A 156 8.98 10.99 -1.88
N ASP A 157 8.61 9.83 -1.33
CA ASP A 157 7.24 9.43 -1.01
C ASP A 157 7.01 9.27 0.50
N SER A 158 8.10 9.18 1.27
CA SER A 158 8.07 9.02 2.72
C SER A 158 7.57 10.26 3.45
N ALA A 159 6.92 10.01 4.59
CA ALA A 159 6.50 11.05 5.51
C ALA A 159 7.71 11.78 6.13
N PRO A 160 7.57 13.06 6.53
CA PRO A 160 8.67 13.83 7.14
C PRO A 160 9.30 13.12 8.34
N GLU A 161 8.50 12.49 9.20
CA GLU A 161 8.94 11.75 10.37
C GLU A 161 9.73 10.46 10.04
N GLN A 162 9.58 9.91 8.84
CA GLN A 162 10.39 8.77 8.38
C GLN A 162 11.80 9.22 7.95
N ILE A 163 11.95 10.49 7.53
CA ILE A 163 13.19 11.07 7.03
C ILE A 163 14.00 11.68 8.17
N ASP A 164 13.34 12.37 9.04
CA ASP A 164 13.92 13.21 10.08
C ASP A 164 14.19 12.41 11.34
N ASN A 165 14.73 11.53 11.67
CA ASN A 165 15.06 10.71 12.87
C ASN A 165 14.71 11.33 14.26
N LYS A 166 13.98 12.44 14.32
CA LYS A 166 13.63 13.14 15.57
C LYS A 166 12.19 12.93 15.95
N SER A 167 11.34 12.66 14.96
CA SER A 167 9.90 12.48 15.15
C SER A 167 9.56 10.99 15.15
N LYS A 168 8.57 10.60 15.95
CA LYS A 168 8.09 9.21 15.95
C LYS A 168 7.31 8.90 14.69
N GLN A 169 7.54 7.71 14.15
CA GLN A 169 6.70 7.14 13.11
C GLN A 169 5.41 6.55 13.73
N GLY A 170 4.33 6.54 12.96
CA GLY A 170 3.04 6.03 13.39
C GLY A 170 2.17 5.62 12.21
N MET A 171 0.94 5.17 12.47
CA MET A 171 -0.04 4.83 11.43
C MET A 171 -0.25 5.99 10.44
N TYR A 172 -0.16 7.22 10.92
CA TYR A 172 -0.22 8.45 10.14
C TYR A 172 0.92 8.60 9.12
N SER A 173 2.01 7.83 9.24
CA SER A 173 3.10 7.86 8.26
C SER A 173 2.65 7.21 6.94
N ASP A 174 1.93 6.08 6.99
CA ASP A 174 1.33 5.47 5.79
C ASP A 174 0.24 6.35 5.19
N VAL A 175 -0.51 7.10 6.03
CA VAL A 175 -1.50 8.08 5.56
C VAL A 175 -0.87 9.19 4.73
N TYR A 176 0.33 9.65 5.10
CA TYR A 176 1.05 10.66 4.30
C TYR A 176 1.41 10.12 2.91
N ALA A 177 1.99 8.94 2.84
CA ALA A 177 2.33 8.28 1.59
C ALA A 177 1.08 8.02 0.73
N PHE A 178 -0.03 7.63 1.36
CA PHE A 178 -1.32 7.45 0.71
C PHE A 178 -1.84 8.75 0.09
N GLY A 179 -1.77 9.88 0.80
CA GLY A 179 -2.16 11.18 0.26
C GLY A 179 -1.33 11.59 -0.96
N LYS A 180 -0.02 11.32 -0.94
CA LYS A 180 0.87 11.54 -2.10
C LYS A 180 0.51 10.65 -3.28
N LEU A 181 0.16 9.39 -3.02
CA LEU A 181 -0.26 8.45 -4.05
C LEU A 181 -1.59 8.91 -4.70
N ILE A 182 -2.58 9.34 -3.92
CA ILE A 182 -3.83 9.89 -4.49
C ILE A 182 -3.52 11.10 -5.37
N TYR A 183 -2.68 12.02 -4.92
CA TYR A 183 -2.27 13.15 -5.73
C TYR A 183 -1.66 12.71 -7.06
N HIS A 184 -0.77 11.72 -7.02
CA HIS A 184 -0.13 11.16 -8.23
C HIS A 184 -1.16 10.51 -9.16
N MET A 185 -2.09 9.71 -8.63
CA MET A 185 -3.17 9.10 -9.41
C MET A 185 -4.03 10.13 -10.14
N LEU A 186 -4.42 11.20 -9.46
CA LEU A 186 -5.32 12.23 -10.00
C LEU A 186 -4.64 13.15 -11.01
N THR A 187 -3.39 13.49 -10.79
CA THR A 187 -2.71 14.55 -11.55
C THR A 187 -1.71 14.05 -12.59
N GLY A 188 -1.38 12.75 -12.56
CA GLY A 188 -0.28 12.18 -13.36
C GLY A 188 1.11 12.66 -12.94
N LYS A 189 1.22 13.43 -11.85
CA LYS A 189 2.48 14.02 -11.37
C LYS A 189 2.79 13.57 -9.95
N LYS A 190 4.03 13.25 -9.67
CA LYS A 190 4.46 13.01 -8.29
C LYS A 190 4.25 14.26 -7.45
N ALA A 191 3.71 14.08 -6.26
CA ALA A 191 3.53 15.15 -5.31
C ALA A 191 4.90 15.71 -4.86
N PRO A 192 5.08 17.04 -4.80
CA PRO A 192 6.32 17.62 -4.30
C PRO A 192 6.55 17.23 -2.84
N SER A 193 7.80 17.27 -2.39
CA SER A 193 8.15 17.09 -0.99
C SER A 193 7.94 18.41 -0.24
N GLY A 194 7.38 18.34 1.01
CA GLY A 194 7.16 19.51 1.86
C GLY A 194 5.83 20.23 1.60
N GLU A 195 5.74 21.50 2.02
CA GLU A 195 4.48 22.26 2.09
C GLU A 195 3.95 22.78 0.72
N SER A 196 4.63 22.50 -0.37
CA SER A 196 4.32 23.08 -1.70
C SER A 196 3.33 22.23 -2.51
N PHE A 197 2.29 21.68 -1.87
CA PHE A 197 1.24 20.98 -2.60
C PHE A 197 0.46 21.93 -3.49
N VAL A 198 0.50 21.69 -4.81
CA VAL A 198 -0.40 22.38 -5.75
C VAL A 198 -1.79 21.77 -5.60
N SER A 199 -2.82 22.60 -5.47
CA SER A 199 -4.22 22.15 -5.39
C SER A 199 -4.56 21.24 -6.59
N ILE A 200 -5.13 20.06 -6.34
CA ILE A 200 -5.59 19.19 -7.42
C ILE A 200 -6.68 19.87 -8.25
N ARG A 201 -7.53 20.70 -7.62
CA ARG A 201 -8.58 21.46 -8.29
C ARG A 201 -8.07 22.65 -9.10
N SER A 202 -6.85 23.12 -8.86
CA SER A 202 -6.21 24.09 -9.75
C SER A 202 -5.66 23.42 -11.03
N ILE A 203 -5.44 22.10 -11.00
CA ILE A 203 -5.03 21.28 -12.14
C ILE A 203 -6.27 20.86 -12.94
N ASP A 204 -7.28 20.31 -12.26
CA ASP A 204 -8.57 19.96 -12.84
C ASP A 204 -9.71 20.35 -11.89
N PRO A 205 -10.48 21.41 -12.24
CA PRO A 205 -11.61 21.89 -11.42
C PRO A 205 -12.75 20.89 -11.25
N SER A 206 -12.79 19.78 -12.02
CA SER A 206 -13.81 18.73 -11.90
C SER A 206 -13.64 17.88 -10.65
N PHE A 207 -12.46 17.85 -10.03
CA PHE A 207 -12.25 17.15 -8.76
C PHE A 207 -13.07 17.81 -7.64
N SER A 208 -13.66 16.98 -6.77
CA SER A 208 -14.49 17.47 -5.66
C SER A 208 -13.65 18.21 -4.61
N ALA A 209 -14.28 19.18 -3.94
CA ALA A 209 -13.63 19.88 -2.83
C ALA A 209 -13.32 18.95 -1.66
N SER A 210 -14.17 17.93 -1.43
CA SER A 210 -13.96 16.93 -0.37
C SER A 210 -12.74 16.06 -0.65
N LEU A 211 -12.48 15.70 -1.92
CA LEU A 211 -11.28 14.95 -2.30
C LEU A 211 -10.01 15.81 -2.16
N GLU A 212 -10.06 17.09 -2.55
CA GLU A 212 -8.97 18.02 -2.30
C GLU A 212 -8.64 18.13 -0.81
N LEU A 213 -9.67 18.23 0.05
CA LEU A 213 -9.50 18.30 1.50
C LEU A 213 -8.85 17.03 2.04
N LEU A 214 -9.31 15.85 1.59
CA LEU A 214 -8.71 14.56 1.98
C LEU A 214 -7.21 14.51 1.64
N VAL A 215 -6.82 14.86 0.40
CA VAL A 215 -5.41 14.89 -0.01
C VAL A 215 -4.59 15.81 0.89
N ARG A 216 -5.11 17.01 1.19
CA ARG A 216 -4.45 17.99 2.06
C ARG A 216 -4.29 17.46 3.50
N GLU A 217 -5.34 16.92 4.07
CA GLU A 217 -5.32 16.39 5.45
C GLU A 217 -4.39 15.17 5.58
N CYS A 218 -4.30 14.32 4.55
CA CYS A 218 -3.34 13.22 4.51
C CYS A 218 -1.89 13.70 4.41
N THR A 219 -1.62 14.82 3.74
CA THR A 219 -0.26 15.27 3.43
C THR A 219 0.25 16.41 4.32
N LEU A 220 -0.41 16.68 5.44
CA LEU A 220 0.08 17.63 6.44
C LEU A 220 1.46 17.24 6.95
N ALA A 221 2.40 18.18 6.98
CA ALA A 221 3.76 17.96 7.47
C ALA A 221 3.77 17.63 8.98
N ASP A 222 2.95 18.33 9.77
CA ASP A 222 2.74 18.00 11.18
C ASP A 222 1.85 16.75 11.32
N ALA A 223 2.46 15.64 11.71
CA ALA A 223 1.78 14.36 11.91
C ALA A 223 0.62 14.43 12.92
N LYS A 224 0.65 15.36 13.89
CA LYS A 224 -0.41 15.52 14.89
C LYS A 224 -1.70 16.13 14.32
N LEU A 225 -1.59 16.84 13.21
CA LEU A 225 -2.71 17.47 12.51
C LEU A 225 -3.23 16.59 11.36
N ARG A 226 -2.48 15.57 10.98
CA ARG A 226 -2.79 14.62 9.92
C ARG A 226 -3.89 13.65 10.35
N ILE A 227 -4.62 13.09 9.38
CA ILE A 227 -5.52 11.95 9.62
C ILE A 227 -4.71 10.84 10.32
N PRO A 228 -5.21 10.25 11.45
CA PRO A 228 -4.38 9.42 12.32
C PRO A 228 -4.05 8.04 11.76
N ASP A 229 -4.94 7.45 10.94
CA ASP A 229 -4.86 6.06 10.48
C ASP A 229 -5.66 5.81 9.19
N MET A 230 -5.48 4.64 8.59
CA MET A 230 -6.12 4.27 7.34
C MET A 230 -7.62 3.92 7.49
N TYR A 231 -8.09 3.55 8.67
CA TYR A 231 -9.52 3.38 8.92
C TYR A 231 -10.26 4.72 8.84
N THR A 232 -9.71 5.76 9.46
CA THR A 232 -10.26 7.11 9.35
C THR A 232 -10.25 7.60 7.89
N VAL A 233 -9.22 7.23 7.10
CA VAL A 233 -9.19 7.50 5.66
C VAL A 233 -10.34 6.79 4.93
N LEU A 234 -10.62 5.52 5.22
CA LEU A 234 -11.77 4.78 4.64
C LEU A 234 -13.10 5.47 4.92
N CYS A 235 -13.35 5.90 6.17
CA CYS A 235 -14.55 6.65 6.53
C CYS A 235 -14.70 7.93 5.69
N ARG A 236 -13.59 8.67 5.49
CA ARG A 236 -13.59 9.89 4.66
C ARG A 236 -13.84 9.61 3.18
N LEU A 237 -13.31 8.51 2.65
CA LEU A 237 -13.57 8.08 1.26
C LEU A 237 -15.06 7.72 1.07
N MET A 238 -15.69 7.08 2.04
CA MET A 238 -17.12 6.78 2.02
C MET A 238 -17.95 8.08 2.02
N ASP A 239 -17.63 9.04 2.88
CA ASP A 239 -18.31 10.35 2.92
C ASP A 239 -18.21 11.08 1.56
N ILE A 240 -17.05 10.99 0.90
CA ILE A 240 -16.84 11.59 -0.44
C ILE A 240 -17.70 10.87 -1.48
N ALA A 241 -17.78 9.54 -1.43
CA ALA A 241 -18.59 8.76 -2.36
C ALA A 241 -20.08 9.08 -2.24
N MET A 242 -20.60 9.25 -1.00
CA MET A 242 -21.99 9.61 -0.74
C MET A 242 -22.38 10.99 -1.27
N GLN A 243 -21.45 11.95 -1.30
CA GLN A 243 -21.69 13.33 -1.75
C GLN A 243 -21.69 13.49 -3.26
N THR A 244 -21.34 12.46 -4.01
CA THR A 244 -21.16 12.53 -5.47
C THR A 244 -22.34 11.89 -6.23
N PRO A 245 -22.68 12.37 -7.46
CA PRO A 245 -23.83 11.86 -8.21
C PRO A 245 -23.70 10.37 -8.56
N SER A 246 -24.80 9.74 -8.91
CA SER A 246 -25.11 8.29 -9.07
C SER A 246 -24.04 7.36 -9.68
N GLY A 247 -22.96 7.85 -10.25
CA GLY A 247 -21.83 7.04 -10.74
C GLY A 247 -20.96 6.38 -9.66
N TYR A 248 -21.08 6.83 -8.41
CA TYR A 248 -20.25 6.37 -7.30
C TYR A 248 -20.87 5.25 -6.44
N LYS A 249 -22.09 4.81 -6.72
CA LYS A 249 -22.75 3.74 -5.94
C LYS A 249 -21.93 2.47 -5.77
N LYS A 250 -21.12 2.10 -6.77
CA LYS A 250 -20.25 0.92 -6.68
C LYS A 250 -19.08 1.16 -5.71
N ILE A 251 -18.54 2.38 -5.67
CA ILE A 251 -17.45 2.78 -4.78
C ILE A 251 -17.94 2.90 -3.35
N GLU A 252 -19.13 3.50 -3.16
CA GLU A 252 -19.82 3.57 -1.87
C GLU A 252 -20.01 2.16 -1.29
N LYS A 253 -20.57 1.24 -2.08
CA LYS A 253 -20.72 -0.16 -1.67
C LYS A 253 -19.40 -0.83 -1.32
N GLN A 254 -18.34 -0.61 -2.11
CA GLN A 254 -17.00 -1.14 -1.84
C GLN A 254 -16.43 -0.59 -0.53
N ALA A 255 -16.59 0.71 -0.25
CA ALA A 255 -16.15 1.32 1.00
C ALA A 255 -16.97 0.82 2.21
N GLU A 256 -18.28 0.62 2.04
CA GLU A 256 -19.15 0.03 3.07
C GLU A 256 -18.74 -1.41 3.40
N GLU A 257 -18.45 -2.23 2.37
CA GLU A 257 -17.98 -3.61 2.54
C GLU A 257 -16.63 -3.65 3.26
N ALA A 258 -15.69 -2.74 2.93
CA ALA A 258 -14.41 -2.62 3.59
C ALA A 258 -14.56 -2.24 5.08
N LEU A 259 -15.42 -1.27 5.39
CA LEU A 259 -15.69 -0.84 6.77
C LEU A 259 -16.38 -1.93 7.59
N ALA A 260 -17.37 -2.63 7.02
CA ALA A 260 -18.06 -3.73 7.69
C ALA A 260 -17.09 -4.89 8.02
N GLY A 261 -16.24 -5.26 7.08
CA GLY A 261 -15.19 -6.27 7.31
C GLY A 261 -14.18 -5.85 8.38
N PHE A 262 -13.94 -4.55 8.53
CA PHE A 262 -13.12 -4.01 9.59
C PHE A 262 -13.77 -4.17 10.97
N GLU A 263 -15.02 -3.77 11.11
CA GLU A 263 -15.77 -3.89 12.37
C GLU A 263 -15.88 -5.34 12.84
N GLU A 264 -16.14 -6.28 11.92
CA GLU A 264 -16.20 -7.70 12.22
C GLU A 264 -14.85 -8.25 12.72
N ARG A 265 -13.73 -7.85 12.13
CA ARG A 265 -12.38 -8.22 12.60
C ARG A 265 -12.10 -7.67 14.00
N ALA A 266 -12.45 -6.41 14.27
CA ALA A 266 -12.27 -5.79 15.58
C ALA A 266 -13.07 -6.49 16.69
N GLU A 267 -14.31 -6.92 16.41
CA GLU A 267 -15.13 -7.69 17.34
C GLU A 267 -14.55 -9.07 17.66
N VAL A 268 -14.02 -9.77 16.64
CA VAL A 268 -13.37 -11.08 16.82
C VAL A 268 -12.13 -10.96 17.69
N GLU A 269 -11.31 -9.94 17.49
CA GLU A 269 -10.09 -9.69 18.27
C GLU A 269 -10.42 -9.31 19.73
N TYR A 270 -11.40 -8.44 19.93
CA TYR A 270 -11.90 -8.12 21.27
C TYR A 270 -12.39 -9.36 22.02
N SER A 271 -13.14 -10.23 21.34
CA SER A 271 -13.66 -11.49 21.92
C SER A 271 -12.54 -12.47 22.31
N ARG A 272 -11.45 -12.54 21.54
CA ARG A 272 -10.27 -13.36 21.87
C ARG A 272 -9.52 -12.84 23.09
N ASN A 273 -9.36 -11.51 23.18
CA ASN A 273 -8.63 -10.86 24.29
C ASN A 273 -9.40 -10.89 25.62
N VAL A 274 -10.74 -11.02 25.60
CA VAL A 274 -11.57 -11.15 26.81
C VAL A 274 -11.61 -12.60 27.34
N GLN A 275 -11.27 -13.59 26.49
CA GLN A 275 -11.26 -15.02 26.87
C GLN A 275 -9.86 -15.55 27.23
N SER A 276 -8.81 -14.76 27.07
CA SER A 276 -7.43 -15.05 27.49
C SER A 276 -7.10 -14.36 28.82
#